data_21aaeb5ec7ddc94d04d4e0f72045ce7a
#
_entry.id   21aaeb5ec7ddc94d04d4e0f72045ce7a
#
_cell.length_a   1.000
_cell.length_b   1.000
_cell.length_c   1.000
_cell.angle_alpha   90.00
_cell.angle_beta   90.00
_cell.angle_gamma   90.00
#
_symmetry.space_group_name_H-M   'P 1'
#
loop_
_entity.id
_entity.type
_entity.pdbx_description
1 polymer ?
#
loop_
_entity_poly.entity_id
_entity_poly.type
_entity_poly.pdbx_seq_one_letter_code
_entity_poly.pdbx_strand_id
1 'polypeptide(L)'
;MATHQSALKAHRQSVKNRENNRQYRSRLRNALKSVRTAIDGKDKAAAKTALKETVSLIDKMASKGIIHRNAAGRYKSRLQTRLAAKSKAA
;
A
#
# COMPACT_ATOMS: atom_id res chain seq x y z
N MET A 1 23.67 26.06 16.27
CA MET A 1 23.13 25.29 17.42
C MET A 1 21.61 25.18 17.28
N ALA A 2 21.08 23.95 17.36
CA ALA A 2 19.62 23.76 17.28
C ALA A 2 18.97 24.39 18.51
N THR A 3 18.03 25.31 18.27
CA THR A 3 17.27 25.93 19.34
C THR A 3 16.16 25.00 19.82
N HIS A 4 15.62 25.24 21.01
CA HIS A 4 14.44 24.51 21.50
C HIS A 4 13.30 24.51 20.48
N GLN A 5 13.10 25.64 19.81
CA GLN A 5 12.05 25.75 18.79
C GLN A 5 12.28 24.82 17.60
N SER A 6 13.53 24.69 17.13
CA SER A 6 13.87 23.76 16.05
C SER A 6 13.64 22.31 16.46
N ALA A 7 14.04 21.95 17.68
CA ALA A 7 13.84 20.60 18.21
C ALA A 7 12.35 20.27 18.35
N LEU A 8 11.55 21.22 18.84
CA LEU A 8 10.10 21.05 18.98
C LEU A 8 9.43 20.89 17.62
N LYS A 9 9.84 21.69 16.62
CA LYS A 9 9.32 21.59 15.27
C LYS A 9 9.63 20.23 14.66
N ALA A 10 10.87 19.78 14.79
CA ALA A 10 11.31 18.47 14.29
C ALA A 10 10.51 17.35 14.95
N HIS A 11 10.26 17.45 16.27
CA HIS A 11 9.46 16.47 16.99
C HIS A 11 8.02 16.44 16.48
N ARG A 12 7.39 17.60 16.29
CA ARG A 12 6.01 17.68 15.76
C ARG A 12 5.91 17.05 14.37
N GLN A 13 6.87 17.34 13.49
CA GLN A 13 6.91 16.75 12.16
C GLN A 13 7.08 15.25 12.23
N SER A 14 7.93 14.76 13.12
CA SER A 14 8.16 13.32 13.32
C SER A 14 6.88 12.61 13.76
N VAL A 15 6.16 13.18 14.73
CA VAL A 15 4.88 12.61 15.21
C VAL A 15 3.84 12.60 14.11
N LYS A 16 3.72 13.69 13.37
CA LYS A 16 2.77 13.82 12.26
C LYS A 16 3.08 12.80 11.16
N ASN A 17 4.35 12.65 10.80
CA ASN A 17 4.78 11.70 9.79
C ASN A 17 4.50 10.26 10.25
N ARG A 18 4.74 9.96 11.52
CA ARG A 18 4.47 8.64 12.10
C ARG A 18 2.98 8.29 12.00
N GLU A 19 2.11 9.22 12.32
CA GLU A 19 0.67 9.03 12.22
C GLU A 19 0.22 8.82 10.78
N ASN A 20 0.71 9.65 9.86
CA ASN A 20 0.42 9.50 8.43
C ASN A 20 0.90 8.15 7.91
N ASN A 21 2.11 7.72 8.28
CA ASN A 21 2.65 6.44 7.87
C ASN A 21 1.82 5.28 8.42
N ARG A 22 1.40 5.39 9.68
CA ARG A 22 0.54 4.39 10.32
C ARG A 22 -0.80 4.26 9.59
N GLN A 23 -1.42 5.39 9.21
CA GLN A 23 -2.67 5.39 8.46
C GLN A 23 -2.50 4.73 7.09
N TYR A 24 -1.43 5.07 6.37
CA TYR A 24 -1.14 4.46 5.06
C TYR A 24 -0.89 2.97 5.17
N ARG A 25 -0.16 2.54 6.20
CA ARG A 25 0.09 1.11 6.42
C ARG A 25 -1.21 0.36 6.71
N SER A 26 -2.11 0.96 7.48
CA SER A 26 -3.44 0.38 7.73
C SER A 26 -4.26 0.29 6.45
N ARG A 27 -4.25 1.33 5.62
CA ARG A 27 -4.91 1.34 4.31
C ARG A 27 -4.36 0.25 3.41
N LEU A 28 -3.03 0.11 3.37
CA LEU A 28 -2.39 -0.93 2.57
C LEU A 28 -2.81 -2.32 3.03
N ARG A 29 -2.79 -2.56 4.33
CA ARG A 29 -3.20 -3.85 4.90
C ARG A 29 -4.63 -4.18 4.54
N ASN A 30 -5.54 -3.22 4.67
CA ASN A 30 -6.94 -3.39 4.32
C ASN A 30 -7.14 -3.58 2.82
N ALA A 31 -6.41 -2.82 2.00
CA ALA A 31 -6.47 -2.95 0.54
C ALA A 31 -5.96 -4.31 0.07
N LEU A 32 -4.87 -4.81 0.66
CA LEU A 32 -4.34 -6.13 0.34
C LEU A 32 -5.35 -7.24 0.69
N LYS A 33 -5.99 -7.11 1.85
CA LYS A 33 -7.03 -8.05 2.27
C LYS A 33 -8.21 -8.03 1.32
N SER A 34 -8.69 -6.83 0.96
CA SER A 34 -9.82 -6.66 0.04
C SER A 34 -9.52 -7.20 -1.34
N VAL A 35 -8.33 -6.93 -1.88
CA VAL A 35 -7.97 -7.41 -3.22
C VAL A 35 -7.82 -8.92 -3.25
N ARG A 36 -7.28 -9.51 -2.19
CA ARG A 36 -7.17 -10.98 -2.10
C ARG A 36 -8.56 -11.63 -2.08
N THR A 37 -9.48 -11.06 -1.32
CA THR A 37 -10.86 -11.52 -1.27
C THR A 37 -11.53 -11.39 -2.64
N ALA A 38 -11.32 -10.28 -3.34
CA ALA A 38 -11.86 -10.05 -4.67
C ALA A 38 -11.28 -11.04 -5.69
N ILE A 39 -9.98 -11.31 -5.62
CA ILE A 39 -9.31 -12.28 -6.51
C ILE A 39 -9.85 -13.68 -6.29
N ASP A 40 -10.08 -14.07 -5.04
CA ASP A 40 -10.62 -15.39 -4.69
C ASP A 40 -12.11 -15.49 -4.98
N GLY A 41 -12.79 -14.36 -5.21
CA GLY A 41 -14.19 -14.32 -5.59
C GLY A 41 -14.43 -14.69 -7.05
N LYS A 42 -15.70 -14.76 -7.43
CA LYS A 42 -16.09 -15.18 -8.78
C LYS A 42 -16.07 -14.04 -9.82
N ASP A 43 -16.09 -12.79 -9.36
CA ASP A 43 -16.15 -11.62 -10.23
C ASP A 43 -14.74 -11.14 -10.60
N LYS A 44 -14.32 -11.48 -11.83
CA LYS A 44 -13.00 -11.09 -12.34
C LYS A 44 -12.89 -9.60 -12.59
N ALA A 45 -13.98 -8.94 -12.98
CA ALA A 45 -13.97 -7.48 -13.20
C ALA A 45 -13.76 -6.74 -11.90
N ALA A 46 -14.42 -7.15 -10.82
CA ALA A 46 -14.22 -6.58 -9.50
C ALA A 46 -12.79 -6.79 -9.02
N ALA A 47 -12.21 -7.96 -9.28
CA ALA A 47 -10.82 -8.27 -8.91
C ALA A 47 -9.83 -7.36 -9.64
N LYS A 48 -10.03 -7.12 -10.93
CA LYS A 48 -9.16 -6.22 -11.71
C LYS A 48 -9.23 -4.79 -11.20
N THR A 49 -10.43 -4.30 -10.89
CA THR A 49 -10.63 -2.95 -10.35
C THR A 49 -9.96 -2.81 -8.98
N ALA A 50 -10.15 -3.78 -8.10
CA ALA A 50 -9.54 -3.78 -6.78
C ALA A 50 -8.01 -3.84 -6.87
N LEU A 51 -7.48 -4.64 -7.79
CA LEU A 51 -6.04 -4.74 -8.02
C LEU A 51 -5.48 -3.40 -8.50
N LYS A 52 -6.15 -2.75 -9.44
CA LYS A 52 -5.73 -1.47 -10.00
C LYS A 52 -5.66 -0.40 -8.90
N GLU A 53 -6.67 -0.32 -8.06
CA GLU A 53 -6.71 0.62 -6.93
C GLU A 53 -5.60 0.33 -5.92
N THR A 54 -5.36 -0.95 -5.62
CA THR A 54 -4.31 -1.36 -4.69
C THR A 54 -2.93 -1.05 -5.25
N VAL A 55 -2.69 -1.28 -6.53
CA VAL A 55 -1.42 -0.94 -7.19
C VAL A 55 -1.18 0.57 -7.11
N SER A 56 -2.19 1.38 -7.35
CA SER A 56 -2.08 2.84 -7.23
C SER A 56 -1.68 3.25 -5.82
N LEU A 57 -2.29 2.64 -4.81
CA LEU A 57 -1.95 2.92 -3.40
C LEU A 57 -0.51 2.50 -3.09
N ILE A 58 -0.08 1.33 -3.55
CA ILE A 58 1.28 0.83 -3.35
C ILE A 58 2.30 1.79 -3.98
N ASP A 59 2.05 2.23 -5.20
CA ASP A 59 2.93 3.17 -5.90
C ASP A 59 3.02 4.52 -5.16
N LYS A 60 1.89 5.00 -4.66
CA LYS A 60 1.84 6.23 -3.88
C LYS A 60 2.65 6.12 -2.60
N MET A 61 2.53 4.99 -1.90
CA MET A 61 3.27 4.74 -0.66
C MET A 61 4.77 4.62 -0.91
N ALA A 62 5.16 3.99 -2.02
CA ALA A 62 6.57 3.89 -2.41
C ALA A 62 7.14 5.26 -2.76
N SER A 63 6.37 6.08 -3.46
CA SER A 63 6.75 7.45 -3.81
C SER A 63 6.95 8.32 -2.57
N LYS A 64 6.13 8.12 -1.53
CA LYS A 64 6.24 8.84 -0.26
C LYS A 64 7.32 8.28 0.67
N GLY A 65 7.92 7.15 0.32
CA GLY A 65 8.94 6.52 1.15
C GLY A 65 8.39 5.74 2.34
N ILE A 66 7.09 5.49 2.40
CA ILE A 66 6.46 4.72 3.48
C ILE A 66 6.85 3.25 3.37
N ILE A 67 6.91 2.74 2.15
CA ILE A 67 7.45 1.42 1.85
C ILE A 67 8.58 1.55 0.84
N HIS A 68 9.50 0.60 0.86
CA HIS A 68 10.61 0.59 -0.08
C HIS A 68 10.10 0.14 -1.46
N ARG A 69 10.70 0.70 -2.54
CA ARG A 69 10.32 0.34 -3.93
C ARG A 69 10.40 -1.16 -4.20
N ASN A 70 11.34 -1.86 -3.55
CA ASN A 70 11.46 -3.30 -3.70
C ASN A 70 10.27 -4.04 -3.10
N ALA A 71 9.79 -3.58 -1.94
CA ALA A 71 8.58 -4.12 -1.31
C ALA A 71 7.35 -3.86 -2.19
N ALA A 72 7.26 -2.65 -2.75
CA ALA A 72 6.18 -2.30 -3.68
C ALA A 72 6.17 -3.23 -4.88
N GLY A 73 7.33 -3.48 -5.48
CA GLY A 73 7.46 -4.40 -6.61
C GLY A 73 7.01 -5.80 -6.26
N ARG A 74 7.38 -6.30 -5.08
CA ARG A 74 6.97 -7.63 -4.61
C ARG A 74 5.45 -7.72 -4.42
N TYR A 75 4.84 -6.72 -3.79
CA TYR A 75 3.38 -6.69 -3.61
C TYR A 75 2.65 -6.73 -4.96
N LYS A 76 3.05 -5.86 -5.88
CA LYS A 76 2.43 -5.79 -7.21
C LYS A 76 2.59 -7.11 -7.97
N SER A 77 3.78 -7.67 -7.98
CA SER A 77 4.08 -8.92 -8.67
C SER A 77 3.25 -10.08 -8.10
N ARG A 78 3.20 -10.22 -6.79
CA ARG A 78 2.44 -11.30 -6.14
C ARG A 78 0.95 -11.20 -6.42
N LEU A 79 0.38 -9.98 -6.39
CA LEU A 79 -1.04 -9.77 -6.66
C LEU A 79 -1.38 -10.07 -8.10
N GLN A 80 -0.56 -9.61 -9.04
CA GLN A 80 -0.76 -9.87 -10.47
C GLN A 80 -0.65 -11.35 -10.79
N THR A 81 0.32 -12.03 -10.21
CA THR A 81 0.50 -13.48 -10.37
C THR A 81 -0.70 -14.24 -9.85
N ARG A 82 -1.20 -13.85 -8.68
CA ARG A 82 -2.38 -14.50 -8.07
C ARG A 82 -3.62 -14.32 -8.93
N LEU A 83 -3.84 -13.12 -9.48
CA LEU A 83 -4.97 -12.86 -10.39
C LEU A 83 -4.84 -13.68 -11.66
N ALA A 84 -3.65 -13.73 -12.27
CA ALA A 84 -3.39 -14.50 -13.46
C ALA A 84 -3.64 -16.00 -13.22
N ALA A 85 -3.22 -16.53 -12.09
CA ALA A 85 -3.43 -17.93 -11.72
C ALA A 85 -4.92 -18.24 -11.59
N LYS A 86 -5.70 -17.36 -10.96
CA LYS A 86 -7.16 -17.54 -10.85
C LYS A 86 -7.86 -17.44 -12.20
N SER A 87 -7.42 -16.56 -13.08
CA SER A 87 -7.97 -16.42 -14.43
C SER A 87 -7.73 -17.68 -15.25
N LYS A 88 -6.56 -18.32 -15.09
CA LYS A 88 -6.24 -19.57 -15.78
C LYS A 88 -7.01 -20.76 -15.20
N ALA A 89 -7.29 -20.76 -13.90
CA ALA A 89 -8.01 -21.84 -13.24
C ALA A 89 -9.51 -21.82 -13.55
N ALA A 90 -10.02 -20.71 -14.06
CA ALA A 90 -11.41 -20.59 -14.48
C ALA A 90 -11.57 -21.01 -15.94
#